data_67bb75e5621c40ede2c9ebdc0c563f3a
#
_entry.id   67bb75e5621c40ede2c9ebdc0c563f3a
#
_cell.length_a   1.000
_cell.length_b   1.000
_cell.length_c   1.000
_cell.angle_alpha   90.00
_cell.angle_beta   90.00
_cell.angle_gamma   90.00
#
_symmetry.space_group_name_H-M   'P 1'
#
loop_
_entity.id
_entity.type
_entity.pdbx_description
1 polymer ?
#
loop_
_entity_poly.entity_id
_entity_poly.type
_entity_poly.pdbx_seq_one_letter_code
_entity_poly.pdbx_strand_id
1 'polypeptide(L)'
;MFSNKSVFVPALVMFTSFLAVSAHAQDQQCYTLASIQGSWAVVGTYGDNIAKAFGHRSIDSNGTMTGDFVLNAPTTGSTTGERTVSTGIQAGTYTINCDGTGMVNRTTTSSL
;
A
#
# COMPACT_ATOMS: atom_id res chain seq x y z
N MET A 1 51.47 -38.72 61.03
CA MET A 1 50.54 -39.23 60.04
C MET A 1 49.63 -38.06 59.61
N PHE A 2 50.01 -37.34 58.59
CA PHE A 2 49.26 -36.18 58.15
C PHE A 2 48.44 -36.54 56.89
N SER A 3 47.10 -36.52 57.06
CA SER A 3 46.17 -36.81 55.99
C SER A 3 45.95 -35.52 55.20
N ASN A 4 46.50 -35.44 54.02
CA ASN A 4 46.20 -34.35 53.05
C ASN A 4 44.85 -34.64 52.38
N LYS A 5 43.82 -33.97 52.86
CA LYS A 5 42.55 -33.92 52.13
C LYS A 5 42.63 -32.80 51.10
N SER A 6 42.90 -33.17 49.87
CA SER A 6 42.74 -32.27 48.73
C SER A 6 41.24 -31.99 48.52
N VAL A 7 40.83 -30.75 48.77
CA VAL A 7 39.50 -30.28 48.41
C VAL A 7 39.56 -29.90 46.95
N PHE A 8 38.95 -30.71 46.09
CA PHE A 8 38.66 -30.37 44.71
C PHE A 8 37.49 -29.40 44.69
N VAL A 9 37.77 -28.15 44.33
CA VAL A 9 36.74 -27.18 44.01
C VAL A 9 36.40 -27.34 42.53
N PRO A 10 35.17 -27.77 42.15
CA PRO A 10 34.81 -27.77 40.74
C PRO A 10 34.66 -26.32 40.26
N ALA A 11 35.50 -25.93 39.32
CA ALA A 11 35.30 -24.69 38.63
C ALA A 11 34.02 -24.75 37.80
N LEU A 12 33.02 -24.01 38.28
CA LEU A 12 31.76 -23.84 37.55
C LEU A 12 32.05 -22.92 36.30
N VAL A 13 32.30 -23.57 35.18
CA VAL A 13 32.40 -22.85 33.90
C VAL A 13 30.98 -22.42 33.52
N MET A 14 30.63 -21.18 33.83
CA MET A 14 29.43 -20.58 33.30
C MET A 14 29.64 -20.35 31.79
N PHE A 15 29.10 -21.23 30.96
CA PHE A 15 28.89 -20.98 29.56
C PHE A 15 27.77 -19.95 29.46
N THR A 16 28.14 -18.66 29.36
CA THR A 16 27.24 -17.64 28.87
C THR A 16 27.05 -17.87 27.36
N SER A 17 25.98 -18.59 27.02
CA SER A 17 25.53 -18.68 25.65
C SER A 17 25.08 -17.28 25.22
N PHE A 18 25.95 -16.56 24.53
CA PHE A 18 25.55 -15.40 23.75
C PHE A 18 24.64 -15.93 22.63
N LEU A 19 23.33 -15.86 22.84
CA LEU A 19 22.38 -15.91 21.77
C LEU A 19 22.66 -14.67 20.92
N ALA A 20 23.45 -14.84 19.87
CA ALA A 20 23.51 -13.88 18.80
C ALA A 20 22.13 -13.89 18.16
N VAL A 21 21.28 -12.96 18.57
CA VAL A 21 20.07 -12.62 17.84
C VAL A 21 20.60 -12.02 16.55
N SER A 22 20.66 -12.84 15.50
CA SER A 22 20.86 -12.35 14.16
C SER A 22 19.66 -11.44 13.89
N ALA A 23 19.87 -10.14 14.03
CA ALA A 23 18.98 -9.17 13.45
C ALA A 23 19.04 -9.44 11.94
N HIS A 24 18.10 -10.23 11.44
CA HIS A 24 17.84 -10.28 10.03
C HIS A 24 17.37 -8.86 9.70
N ALA A 25 18.24 -8.10 9.04
CA ALA A 25 17.82 -6.93 8.31
C ALA A 25 16.70 -7.48 7.41
N GLN A 26 15.45 -7.17 7.72
CA GLN A 26 14.36 -7.42 6.79
C GLN A 26 14.77 -6.66 5.54
N ASP A 27 15.05 -7.42 4.46
CA ASP A 27 15.20 -6.84 3.14
C ASP A 27 13.95 -5.98 2.95
N GLN A 28 14.15 -4.67 2.95
CA GLN A 28 13.05 -3.73 2.83
C GLN A 28 12.45 -3.98 1.45
N GLN A 29 11.29 -4.63 1.43
CA GLN A 29 10.63 -5.00 0.20
C GLN A 29 10.35 -3.74 -0.60
N CYS A 30 11.01 -3.61 -1.74
CA CYS A 30 10.80 -2.52 -2.66
C CYS A 30 9.55 -2.80 -3.50
N TYR A 31 8.57 -1.91 -3.42
CA TYR A 31 7.39 -1.97 -4.28
C TYR A 31 7.73 -1.52 -5.70
N THR A 32 7.06 -2.13 -6.66
CA THR A 32 7.23 -1.84 -8.10
C THR A 32 5.88 -1.76 -8.78
N LEU A 33 5.85 -1.44 -10.07
CA LEU A 33 4.61 -1.49 -10.86
C LEU A 33 3.93 -2.86 -10.83
N ALA A 34 4.70 -3.95 -10.73
CA ALA A 34 4.16 -5.30 -10.57
C ALA A 34 3.33 -5.46 -9.28
N SER A 35 3.61 -4.66 -8.25
CA SER A 35 2.88 -4.72 -6.98
C SER A 35 1.46 -4.18 -7.08
N ILE A 36 1.17 -3.35 -8.08
CA ILE A 36 -0.15 -2.76 -8.33
C ILE A 36 -0.82 -3.26 -9.61
N GLN A 37 -0.15 -4.15 -10.34
CA GLN A 37 -0.72 -4.76 -11.54
C GLN A 37 -1.99 -5.53 -11.20
N GLY A 38 -3.02 -5.39 -12.02
CA GLY A 38 -4.27 -6.12 -11.87
C GLY A 38 -5.50 -5.24 -11.98
N SER A 39 -6.60 -5.75 -11.48
CA SER A 39 -7.91 -5.10 -11.51
C SER A 39 -8.29 -4.62 -10.10
N TRP A 40 -8.72 -3.37 -10.01
CA TRP A 40 -9.00 -2.71 -8.76
C TRP A 40 -10.36 -2.04 -8.76
N ALA A 41 -11.14 -2.23 -7.71
CA ALA A 41 -12.28 -1.37 -7.42
C ALA A 41 -11.76 -0.11 -6.73
N VAL A 42 -12.24 1.05 -7.16
CA VAL A 42 -11.77 2.34 -6.66
C VAL A 42 -12.95 3.18 -6.20
N VAL A 43 -12.85 3.73 -5.03
CA VAL A 43 -13.81 4.70 -4.50
C VAL A 43 -13.09 6.02 -4.25
N GLY A 44 -13.67 7.11 -4.68
CA GLY A 44 -13.12 8.45 -4.51
C GLY A 44 -14.15 9.43 -3.98
N THR A 45 -13.65 10.45 -3.29
CA THR A 45 -14.44 11.61 -2.85
C THR A 45 -13.77 12.87 -3.36
N TYR A 46 -14.56 13.83 -3.78
CA TYR A 46 -14.09 15.07 -4.39
C TYR A 46 -14.81 16.26 -3.77
N GLY A 47 -14.16 17.44 -3.79
CA GLY A 47 -14.77 18.69 -3.36
C GLY A 47 -15.33 18.64 -1.94
N ASP A 48 -14.47 18.43 -0.94
CA ASP A 48 -14.87 18.36 0.47
C ASP A 48 -15.98 17.32 0.76
N ASN A 49 -15.89 16.16 0.10
CA ASN A 49 -16.84 15.06 0.20
C ASN A 49 -18.22 15.30 -0.44
N ILE A 50 -18.41 16.33 -1.22
CA ILE A 50 -19.69 16.60 -1.88
C ILE A 50 -19.93 15.74 -3.12
N ALA A 51 -18.90 15.28 -3.79
CA ALA A 51 -19.00 14.33 -4.90
C ALA A 51 -18.39 12.97 -4.54
N LYS A 52 -19.01 11.92 -5.00
CA LYS A 52 -18.60 10.52 -4.79
C LYS A 52 -18.40 9.84 -6.13
N ALA A 53 -17.29 9.14 -6.28
CA ALA A 53 -17.03 8.31 -7.44
C ALA A 53 -16.77 6.86 -7.04
N PHE A 54 -17.21 5.97 -7.88
CA PHE A 54 -16.91 4.55 -7.81
C PHE A 54 -16.48 4.11 -9.21
N GLY A 55 -15.49 3.26 -9.31
CA GLY A 55 -15.02 2.82 -10.60
C GLY A 55 -14.17 1.56 -10.52
N HIS A 56 -13.81 1.11 -11.70
CA HIS A 56 -12.90 0.00 -11.91
C HIS A 56 -11.65 0.50 -12.62
N ARG A 57 -10.49 -0.04 -12.26
CA ARG A 57 -9.21 0.22 -12.92
C ARG A 57 -8.49 -1.08 -13.21
N SER A 58 -7.97 -1.19 -14.40
CA SER A 58 -7.04 -2.24 -14.80
C SER A 58 -5.67 -1.62 -15.05
N ILE A 59 -4.65 -2.15 -14.40
CA ILE A 59 -3.27 -1.63 -14.47
C ILE A 59 -2.40 -2.75 -15.02
N ASP A 60 -1.67 -2.47 -16.09
CA ASP A 60 -0.75 -3.43 -16.69
C ASP A 60 0.65 -3.36 -16.07
N SER A 61 1.56 -4.23 -16.53
CA SER A 61 2.94 -4.31 -16.03
C SER A 61 3.79 -3.05 -16.28
N ASN A 62 3.38 -2.20 -17.20
CA ASN A 62 4.04 -0.94 -17.54
C ASN A 62 3.49 0.25 -16.74
N GLY A 63 2.48 0.02 -15.91
CA GLY A 63 1.79 1.06 -15.16
C GLY A 63 0.74 1.80 -15.97
N THR A 64 0.40 1.33 -17.18
CA THR A 64 -0.71 1.89 -17.96
C THR A 64 -2.03 1.48 -17.32
N MET A 65 -2.88 2.45 -17.11
CA MET A 65 -4.18 2.30 -16.47
C MET A 65 -5.31 2.61 -17.45
N THR A 66 -6.30 1.76 -17.46
CA THR A 66 -7.60 1.98 -18.10
C THR A 66 -8.71 1.65 -17.14
N GLY A 67 -9.87 2.23 -17.32
CA GLY A 67 -11.02 1.91 -16.46
C GLY A 67 -12.25 2.73 -16.77
N ASP A 68 -13.24 2.54 -15.95
CA ASP A 68 -14.51 3.24 -15.98
C ASP A 68 -14.81 3.88 -14.61
N PHE A 69 -15.81 4.73 -14.58
CA PHE A 69 -16.28 5.30 -13.32
C PHE A 69 -17.75 5.72 -13.41
N VAL A 70 -18.37 5.78 -12.26
CA VAL A 70 -19.64 6.43 -12.00
C VAL A 70 -19.40 7.55 -11.02
N LEU A 71 -19.83 8.75 -11.35
CA LEU A 71 -19.69 9.93 -10.49
C LEU A 71 -21.08 10.41 -10.10
N ASN A 72 -21.30 10.58 -8.80
CA ASN A 72 -22.47 11.22 -8.23
C ASN A 72 -22.03 12.56 -7.63
N ALA A 73 -22.48 13.63 -8.22
CA ALA A 73 -22.10 14.99 -7.85
C ALA A 73 -23.33 15.90 -7.76
N PRO A 74 -23.25 17.03 -7.03
CA PRO A 74 -24.29 18.05 -7.07
C PRO A 74 -24.50 18.53 -8.50
N THR A 75 -25.76 18.70 -8.88
CA THR A 75 -26.12 19.27 -10.19
C THR A 75 -25.71 20.73 -10.22
N THR A 76 -24.94 21.10 -11.24
CA THR A 76 -24.49 22.49 -11.41
C THR A 76 -25.67 23.45 -11.51
N GLY A 77 -25.67 24.49 -10.66
CA GLY A 77 -26.74 25.49 -10.63
C GLY A 77 -28.02 25.07 -9.90
N SER A 78 -28.08 23.85 -9.34
CA SER A 78 -29.22 23.44 -8.53
C SER A 78 -29.21 24.14 -7.16
N THR A 79 -30.35 24.68 -6.76
CA THR A 79 -30.60 25.25 -5.44
C THR A 79 -31.39 24.33 -4.53
N THR A 80 -31.81 23.17 -5.05
CA THR A 80 -32.69 22.20 -4.36
C THR A 80 -31.98 20.94 -3.91
N GLY A 81 -30.65 20.90 -4.07
CA GLY A 81 -29.84 19.74 -3.68
C GLY A 81 -29.89 18.56 -4.66
N GLU A 82 -30.34 18.79 -5.87
CA GLU A 82 -30.35 17.80 -6.93
C GLU A 82 -28.95 17.26 -7.21
N ARG A 83 -28.89 15.98 -7.57
CA ARG A 83 -27.65 15.31 -7.89
C ARG A 83 -27.70 14.73 -9.30
N THR A 84 -26.56 14.82 -9.96
CA THR A 84 -26.34 14.23 -11.27
C THR A 84 -25.45 13.01 -11.13
N VAL A 85 -25.87 11.91 -11.75
CA VAL A 85 -25.05 10.72 -11.90
C VAL A 85 -24.56 10.66 -13.34
N SER A 86 -23.23 10.66 -13.50
CA SER A 86 -22.59 10.52 -14.81
C SER A 86 -21.67 9.30 -14.80
N THR A 87 -21.44 8.74 -15.98
CA THR A 87 -20.50 7.66 -16.21
C THR A 87 -19.39 8.12 -17.12
N GLY A 88 -18.28 7.44 -17.11
CA GLY A 88 -17.19 7.78 -18.00
C GLY A 88 -16.09 6.73 -18.00
N ILE A 89 -15.08 7.00 -18.81
CA ILE A 89 -13.86 6.21 -18.88
C ILE A 89 -12.70 7.01 -18.36
N GLN A 90 -11.68 6.30 -17.89
CA GLN A 90 -10.42 6.88 -17.45
C GLN A 90 -9.25 6.12 -18.05
N ALA A 91 -8.18 6.84 -18.32
CA ALA A 91 -6.92 6.29 -18.80
C ALA A 91 -5.76 7.09 -18.22
N GLY A 92 -4.62 6.46 -18.03
CA GLY A 92 -3.45 7.15 -17.52
C GLY A 92 -2.30 6.22 -17.20
N THR A 93 -1.40 6.72 -16.35
CA THR A 93 -0.21 6.01 -15.94
C THR A 93 0.00 6.11 -14.44
N TYR A 94 0.55 5.03 -13.87
CA TYR A 94 1.00 4.97 -12.49
C TYR A 94 2.52 4.96 -12.41
N THR A 95 3.06 5.59 -11.39
CA THR A 95 4.43 5.40 -10.93
C THR A 95 4.41 4.92 -9.49
N ILE A 96 5.36 4.06 -9.12
CA ILE A 96 5.48 3.53 -7.75
C ILE A 96 6.92 3.73 -7.28
N ASN A 97 7.05 4.25 -6.08
CA ASN A 97 8.31 4.35 -5.36
C ASN A 97 8.56 3.07 -4.53
N CYS A 98 9.81 2.84 -4.16
CA CYS A 98 10.19 1.67 -3.38
C CYS A 98 9.45 1.54 -2.04
N ASP A 99 9.08 2.65 -1.42
CA ASP A 99 8.33 2.70 -0.16
C ASP A 99 6.82 2.43 -0.30
N GLY A 100 6.33 2.20 -1.53
CA GLY A 100 4.93 1.96 -1.82
C GLY A 100 4.11 3.23 -2.10
N THR A 101 4.70 4.41 -1.97
CA THR A 101 4.07 5.65 -2.44
C THR A 101 4.15 5.74 -3.96
N GLY A 102 3.32 6.54 -4.56
CA GLY A 102 3.34 6.70 -6.01
C GLY A 102 2.48 7.84 -6.49
N MET A 103 2.40 7.96 -7.78
CA MET A 103 1.61 8.99 -8.45
C MET A 103 0.77 8.35 -9.56
N VAL A 104 -0.43 8.85 -9.74
CA VAL A 104 -1.27 8.57 -10.90
C VAL A 104 -1.47 9.85 -11.71
N ASN A 105 -1.15 9.79 -12.98
CA ASN A 105 -1.52 10.82 -13.94
C ASN A 105 -2.62 10.27 -14.82
N ARG A 106 -3.79 10.88 -14.81
CA ARG A 106 -4.94 10.36 -15.53
C ARG A 106 -5.73 11.45 -16.25
N THR A 107 -6.36 11.05 -17.32
CA THR A 107 -7.43 11.77 -17.99
C THR A 107 -8.75 11.03 -17.83
N THR A 108 -9.83 11.77 -17.73
CA THR A 108 -11.19 11.23 -17.67
C THR A 108 -12.02 11.82 -18.80
N THR A 109 -12.86 10.99 -19.40
CA THR A 109 -13.86 11.41 -20.36
C THR A 109 -15.22 10.99 -19.82
N SER A 110 -16.03 11.95 -19.43
CA SER A 110 -17.39 11.65 -18.98
C SER A 110 -18.38 11.72 -20.16
N SER A 111 -19.31 10.78 -20.17
CA SER A 111 -20.51 10.87 -20.98
C SER A 111 -21.58 11.58 -20.16
N LEU A 112 -22.00 12.71 -20.63
CA LEU A 112 -23.21 13.37 -20.15
C LEU A 112 -24.43 12.81 -20.89
#